data_21fe81111a711ac55d3674955f003d2e
#
_entry.id   21fe81111a711ac55d3674955f003d2e
#
_cell.length_a   1.000
_cell.length_b   1.000
_cell.length_c   1.000
_cell.angle_alpha   90.00
_cell.angle_beta   90.00
_cell.angle_gamma   90.00
#
_symmetry.space_group_name_H-M   'P 1'
#
loop_
_entity.id
_entity.type
_entity.pdbx_description
1 polymer ?
#
loop_
_entity_poly.entity_id
_entity_poly.type
_entity_poly.pdbx_seq_one_letter_code
_entity_poly.pdbx_strand_id
1 'polypeptide(L)'
;MSATHRPRIDPIPAGQVRPRWSVMIPTYECAGYLPVALEGVLAQDPGPEQMQIEVVDDSSTDDPEAVVSRYGGRVSFHRQPQNVGHAANLNACLARSRGELVHVLHGDDTVRPGFYAALDAGFEDPDVGAVFCRYIAMDDEGRWTAVAPLEAEQDGVIDDWLERIARWQRVQTPAMTVRRTVYEQLGGFDDRAGDAEDWEMWTRIAAHTHVFHVVEPLAVYRVRSGSLSRGTLQTGRNVENLRRVVELNRDSLPSDRRDELTKQALEVIALTALKRARRLLGAGDRDAARAQAREALLTSRSPAVLERRAELAAIVARRSILQALRLR
;
A
#
# COMPACT_ATOMS: atom_id res chain seq x y z
N MET A 1 19.41 -20.57 11.73
CA MET A 1 17.96 -20.39 11.72
C MET A 1 17.62 -19.74 10.39
N SER A 2 16.80 -20.38 9.57
CA SER A 2 16.32 -19.76 8.31
C SER A 2 15.53 -18.52 8.69
N ALA A 3 15.96 -17.34 8.23
CA ALA A 3 15.23 -16.11 8.44
C ALA A 3 13.85 -16.28 7.78
N THR A 4 12.79 -16.29 8.57
CA THR A 4 11.44 -16.28 8.04
C THR A 4 11.20 -14.89 7.49
N HIS A 5 11.03 -14.77 6.17
CA HIS A 5 10.75 -13.51 5.48
C HIS A 5 9.41 -12.87 5.89
N ARG A 6 8.55 -13.66 6.55
CA ARG A 6 7.26 -13.25 7.13
C ARG A 6 7.33 -13.50 8.63
N PRO A 7 7.55 -12.49 9.46
CA PRO A 7 7.64 -12.70 10.90
C PRO A 7 6.30 -13.20 11.45
N ARG A 8 6.38 -14.06 12.45
CA ARG A 8 5.20 -14.51 13.18
C ARG A 8 4.65 -13.34 13.99
N ILE A 9 3.34 -13.19 14.01
CA ILE A 9 2.63 -12.28 14.89
C ILE A 9 2.04 -13.13 16.02
N ASP A 10 2.56 -12.95 17.21
CA ASP A 10 2.11 -13.74 18.35
C ASP A 10 0.69 -13.36 18.78
N PRO A 11 -0.16 -14.35 19.12
CA PRO A 11 -1.50 -14.06 19.60
C PRO A 11 -1.46 -13.31 20.94
N ILE A 12 -2.46 -12.47 21.15
CA ILE A 12 -2.66 -11.81 22.46
C ILE A 12 -3.09 -12.87 23.47
N PRO A 13 -2.49 -12.91 24.68
CA PRO A 13 -2.83 -13.88 25.73
C PRO A 13 -4.33 -13.88 26.03
N ALA A 14 -4.90 -15.06 26.21
CA ALA A 14 -6.32 -15.23 26.54
C ALA A 14 -6.67 -14.50 27.87
N GLY A 15 -7.83 -13.85 27.90
CA GLY A 15 -8.32 -13.11 29.05
C GLY A 15 -7.78 -11.68 29.19
N GLN A 16 -6.87 -11.25 28.32
CA GLN A 16 -6.46 -9.85 28.28
C GLN A 16 -7.57 -9.00 27.62
N VAL A 17 -8.00 -7.93 28.31
CA VAL A 17 -8.92 -6.95 27.72
C VAL A 17 -8.24 -6.25 26.56
N ARG A 18 -8.92 -6.21 25.42
CA ARG A 18 -8.39 -5.66 24.17
C ARG A 18 -9.25 -4.48 23.71
N PRO A 19 -8.63 -3.41 23.22
CA PRO A 19 -9.40 -2.39 22.52
C PRO A 19 -10.01 -2.96 21.22
N ARG A 20 -11.09 -2.36 20.75
CA ARG A 20 -11.64 -2.70 19.45
C ARG A 20 -10.64 -2.42 18.32
N TRP A 21 -9.96 -1.27 18.39
CA TRP A 21 -9.05 -0.80 17.37
C TRP A 21 -7.60 -0.70 17.85
N SER A 22 -6.65 -1.04 16.99
CA SER A 22 -5.28 -0.57 17.04
C SER A 22 -5.00 0.24 15.78
N VAL A 23 -4.78 1.54 15.95
CA VAL A 23 -4.31 2.43 14.88
C VAL A 23 -2.81 2.57 15.05
N MET A 24 -2.07 1.93 14.17
CA MET A 24 -0.61 1.87 14.17
C MET A 24 -0.08 2.77 13.07
N ILE A 25 0.77 3.73 13.44
CA ILE A 25 1.22 4.80 12.54
C ILE A 25 2.74 4.65 12.30
N PRO A 26 3.16 3.85 11.29
CA PRO A 26 4.55 3.78 10.90
C PRO A 26 5.00 5.13 10.35
N THR A 27 6.16 5.61 10.80
CA THR A 27 6.68 6.94 10.51
C THR A 27 8.16 6.87 10.16
N TYR A 28 8.56 7.55 9.09
CA TYR A 28 9.96 7.83 8.75
C TYR A 28 10.07 9.10 7.94
N GLU A 29 10.83 10.10 8.46
CA GLU A 29 11.05 11.40 7.80
C GLU A 29 9.75 12.05 7.31
N CYS A 30 8.72 12.08 8.17
CA CYS A 30 7.41 12.65 7.84
C CYS A 30 6.73 13.36 9.03
N ALA A 31 7.50 13.84 10.03
CA ALA A 31 6.98 14.56 11.19
C ALA A 31 6.10 15.77 10.81
N GLY A 32 6.38 16.43 9.68
CA GLY A 32 5.59 17.55 9.19
C GLY A 32 4.16 17.18 8.76
N TYR A 33 3.90 15.93 8.39
CA TYR A 33 2.57 15.43 8.00
C TYR A 33 1.82 14.76 9.14
N LEU A 34 2.55 14.27 10.15
CA LEU A 34 2.02 13.50 11.26
C LEU A 34 0.86 14.18 12.02
N PRO A 35 0.82 15.53 12.21
CA PRO A 35 -0.35 16.17 12.81
C PRO A 35 -1.65 15.89 12.07
N VAL A 36 -1.65 15.89 10.74
CA VAL A 36 -2.85 15.65 9.93
C VAL A 36 -3.33 14.20 10.07
N ALA A 37 -2.39 13.24 10.12
CA ALA A 37 -2.70 11.84 10.38
C ALA A 37 -3.35 11.67 11.76
N LEU A 38 -2.73 12.22 12.80
CA LEU A 38 -3.21 12.13 14.18
C LEU A 38 -4.56 12.82 14.39
N GLU A 39 -4.76 14.00 13.85
CA GLU A 39 -6.03 14.74 13.95
C GLU A 39 -7.17 13.97 13.27
N GLY A 40 -6.94 13.35 12.11
CA GLY A 40 -7.93 12.52 11.44
C GLY A 40 -8.37 11.31 12.27
N VAL A 41 -7.44 10.70 13.01
CA VAL A 41 -7.73 9.58 13.93
C VAL A 41 -8.43 10.08 15.20
N LEU A 42 -7.86 11.09 15.86
CA LEU A 42 -8.34 11.60 17.14
C LEU A 42 -9.73 12.23 17.07
N ALA A 43 -10.11 12.80 15.92
CA ALA A 43 -11.46 13.29 15.69
C ALA A 43 -12.54 12.19 15.74
N GLN A 44 -12.14 10.91 15.68
CA GLN A 44 -13.04 9.74 15.68
C GLN A 44 -12.71 8.79 16.84
N ASP A 45 -11.92 9.23 17.80
CA ASP A 45 -11.44 8.41 18.90
C ASP A 45 -12.53 8.13 19.95
N PRO A 46 -12.93 6.86 20.17
CA PRO A 46 -13.92 6.50 21.20
C PRO A 46 -13.33 6.39 22.61
N GLY A 47 -12.05 6.69 22.77
CA GLY A 47 -11.33 6.62 24.04
C GLY A 47 -10.33 5.45 24.14
N PRO A 48 -9.44 5.51 25.14
CA PRO A 48 -8.28 4.60 25.26
C PRO A 48 -8.66 3.15 25.50
N GLU A 49 -9.84 2.88 26.07
CA GLU A 49 -10.33 1.52 26.29
C GLU A 49 -10.78 0.84 24.98
N GLN A 50 -11.12 1.63 23.94
CA GLN A 50 -11.63 1.14 22.67
C GLN A 50 -10.66 1.33 21.52
N MET A 51 -9.69 2.24 21.65
CA MET A 51 -8.75 2.51 20.58
C MET A 51 -7.32 2.72 21.12
N GLN A 52 -6.40 1.85 20.72
CA GLN A 52 -4.96 2.08 20.83
C GLN A 52 -4.53 2.96 19.65
N ILE A 53 -3.78 4.04 19.93
CA ILE A 53 -3.15 4.88 18.91
C ILE A 53 -1.65 4.92 19.22
N GLU A 54 -0.82 4.47 18.28
CA GLU A 54 0.62 4.40 18.49
C GLU A 54 1.40 4.77 17.23
N VAL A 55 2.32 5.71 17.36
CA VAL A 55 3.30 6.05 16.34
C VAL A 55 4.53 5.18 16.52
N VAL A 56 4.96 4.51 15.44
CA VAL A 56 6.15 3.65 15.42
C VAL A 56 7.15 4.26 14.44
N ASP A 57 8.15 4.94 15.01
CA ASP A 57 9.15 5.71 14.29
C ASP A 57 10.35 4.85 13.91
N ASP A 58 10.72 4.83 12.62
CA ASP A 58 11.87 4.10 12.09
C ASP A 58 13.18 4.89 12.19
N SER A 59 13.43 5.49 13.36
CA SER A 59 14.64 6.28 13.65
C SER A 59 14.77 7.52 12.76
N SER A 60 13.70 8.34 12.68
CA SER A 60 13.67 9.61 11.95
C SER A 60 14.58 10.67 12.56
N THR A 61 15.02 11.62 11.75
CA THR A 61 15.82 12.77 12.17
C THR A 61 15.01 14.07 12.31
N ASP A 62 13.75 14.07 11.84
CA ASP A 62 12.83 15.23 11.80
C ASP A 62 11.91 15.36 13.05
N ASP A 63 12.24 14.65 14.13
CA ASP A 63 11.64 14.76 15.48
C ASP A 63 10.10 14.51 15.56
N PRO A 64 9.61 13.33 15.13
CA PRO A 64 8.20 12.98 15.28
C PRO A 64 7.75 12.85 16.75
N GLU A 65 8.68 12.61 17.69
CA GLU A 65 8.38 12.52 19.12
C GLU A 65 7.88 13.87 19.66
N ALA A 66 8.50 14.97 19.26
CA ALA A 66 8.04 16.31 19.64
C ALA A 66 6.63 16.62 19.09
N VAL A 67 6.26 16.05 17.95
CA VAL A 67 4.89 16.14 17.43
C VAL A 67 3.93 15.38 18.32
N VAL A 68 4.22 14.09 18.61
CA VAL A 68 3.35 13.21 19.39
C VAL A 68 3.15 13.74 20.81
N SER A 69 4.18 14.31 21.44
CA SER A 69 4.11 14.84 22.82
C SER A 69 3.01 15.90 23.02
N ARG A 70 2.58 16.59 21.94
CA ARG A 70 1.50 17.59 21.98
C ARG A 70 0.11 17.00 22.27
N TYR A 71 -0.04 15.69 22.12
CA TYR A 71 -1.32 14.98 22.31
C TYR A 71 -1.49 14.35 23.71
N GLY A 72 -0.67 14.77 24.69
CA GLY A 72 -0.90 14.58 26.12
C GLY A 72 -1.00 13.12 26.59
N GLY A 73 -0.25 12.20 25.96
CA GLY A 73 -0.26 10.78 26.33
C GLY A 73 -1.42 9.97 25.75
N ARG A 74 -2.34 10.58 24.96
CA ARG A 74 -3.38 9.83 24.24
C ARG A 74 -2.79 8.99 23.11
N VAL A 75 -1.70 9.45 22.52
CA VAL A 75 -0.94 8.78 21.47
C VAL A 75 0.35 8.26 22.08
N SER A 76 0.59 6.96 21.95
CA SER A 76 1.86 6.33 22.35
C SER A 76 2.90 6.55 21.26
N PHE A 77 4.17 6.61 21.68
CA PHE A 77 5.30 6.74 20.76
C PHE A 77 6.33 5.64 21.01
N HIS A 78 6.79 5.01 19.95
CA HIS A 78 7.88 4.05 19.99
C HIS A 78 8.88 4.37 18.86
N ARG A 79 10.16 4.49 19.22
CA ARG A 79 11.25 4.68 18.25
C ARG A 79 12.05 3.40 18.12
N GLN A 80 12.30 2.98 16.88
CA GLN A 80 13.25 1.92 16.56
C GLN A 80 14.67 2.37 16.96
N PRO A 81 15.54 1.46 17.45
CA PRO A 81 16.91 1.82 17.84
C PRO A 81 17.78 2.26 16.64
N GLN A 82 17.38 1.89 15.44
CA GLN A 82 17.98 2.27 14.15
C GLN A 82 16.95 2.16 13.05
N ASN A 83 17.20 2.75 11.88
CA ASN A 83 16.35 2.54 10.71
C ASN A 83 16.41 1.06 10.30
N VAL A 84 15.26 0.37 10.40
CA VAL A 84 15.11 -1.06 10.09
C VAL A 84 14.46 -1.29 8.73
N GLY A 85 13.98 -0.22 8.10
CA GLY A 85 13.29 -0.24 6.81
C GLY A 85 11.78 -0.48 6.90
N HIS A 86 11.10 -0.12 5.81
CA HIS A 86 9.64 0.01 5.77
C HIS A 86 8.91 -1.26 6.23
N ALA A 87 9.16 -2.41 5.59
CA ALA A 87 8.50 -3.68 5.92
C ALA A 87 8.74 -4.12 7.38
N ALA A 88 9.96 -3.93 7.91
CA ALA A 88 10.28 -4.26 9.29
C ALA A 88 9.56 -3.32 10.27
N ASN A 89 9.41 -2.03 9.94
CA ASN A 89 8.66 -1.08 10.76
C ASN A 89 7.15 -1.37 10.74
N LEU A 90 6.58 -1.78 9.59
CA LEU A 90 5.20 -2.30 9.51
C LEU A 90 5.02 -3.53 10.40
N ASN A 91 5.96 -4.44 10.40
CA ASN A 91 5.93 -5.64 11.24
C ASN A 91 6.04 -5.30 12.75
N ALA A 92 6.82 -4.29 13.11
CA ALA A 92 6.84 -3.77 14.46
C ALA A 92 5.47 -3.18 14.87
N CYS A 93 4.79 -2.47 13.97
CA CYS A 93 3.41 -2.03 14.18
C CYS A 93 2.47 -3.21 14.48
N LEU A 94 2.50 -4.27 13.67
CA LEU A 94 1.68 -5.46 13.89
C LEU A 94 1.98 -6.15 15.22
N ALA A 95 3.25 -6.33 15.56
CA ALA A 95 3.68 -6.97 16.82
C ALA A 95 3.22 -6.18 18.05
N ARG A 96 3.14 -4.84 17.97
CA ARG A 96 2.75 -3.94 19.05
C ARG A 96 1.24 -3.70 19.12
N SER A 97 0.49 -4.02 18.06
CA SER A 97 -0.96 -3.89 18.04
C SER A 97 -1.63 -4.83 19.03
N ARG A 98 -2.66 -4.34 19.76
CA ARG A 98 -3.41 -5.13 20.76
C ARG A 98 -4.90 -5.24 20.44
N GLY A 99 -5.40 -4.39 19.54
CA GLY A 99 -6.80 -4.36 19.16
C GLY A 99 -7.28 -5.62 18.45
N GLU A 100 -8.59 -5.79 18.42
CA GLU A 100 -9.21 -6.83 17.60
C GLU A 100 -9.04 -6.53 16.10
N LEU A 101 -9.16 -5.25 15.75
CA LEU A 101 -8.98 -4.73 14.40
C LEU A 101 -7.72 -3.88 14.35
N VAL A 102 -6.94 -4.05 13.29
CA VAL A 102 -5.69 -3.32 13.08
C VAL A 102 -5.83 -2.45 11.84
N HIS A 103 -5.59 -1.16 12.01
CA HIS A 103 -5.44 -0.18 10.94
C HIS A 103 -3.99 0.29 10.93
N VAL A 104 -3.30 0.10 9.81
CA VAL A 104 -1.97 0.67 9.56
C VAL A 104 -2.16 1.94 8.75
N LEU A 105 -1.92 3.09 9.38
CA LEU A 105 -2.03 4.42 8.77
C LEU A 105 -0.65 5.05 8.69
N HIS A 106 -0.09 5.21 7.48
CA HIS A 106 1.21 5.87 7.35
C HIS A 106 1.18 7.30 7.87
N GLY A 107 2.29 7.76 8.45
CA GLY A 107 2.40 9.08 9.09
C GLY A 107 2.21 10.27 8.15
N ASP A 108 2.16 10.06 6.85
CA ASP A 108 1.88 11.07 5.81
C ASP A 108 0.48 10.96 5.18
N ASP A 109 -0.30 9.96 5.57
CA ASP A 109 -1.68 9.74 5.13
C ASP A 109 -2.68 10.25 6.17
N THR A 110 -3.98 10.18 5.88
CA THR A 110 -5.02 10.51 6.85
C THR A 110 -6.34 9.80 6.54
N VAL A 111 -7.30 9.89 7.44
CA VAL A 111 -8.66 9.37 7.28
C VAL A 111 -9.69 10.48 7.41
N ARG A 112 -10.82 10.30 6.73
CA ARG A 112 -11.96 11.21 6.77
C ARG A 112 -12.93 10.82 7.90
N PRO A 113 -13.77 11.77 8.35
CA PRO A 113 -14.83 11.47 9.32
C PRO A 113 -15.69 10.28 8.86
N GLY A 114 -16.03 9.40 9.81
CA GLY A 114 -16.81 8.19 9.56
C GLY A 114 -15.99 6.96 9.17
N PHE A 115 -14.66 7.06 8.99
CA PHE A 115 -13.81 5.94 8.59
C PHE A 115 -13.96 4.73 9.51
N TYR A 116 -13.73 4.88 10.82
CA TYR A 116 -13.76 3.75 11.75
C TYR A 116 -15.16 3.16 11.89
N ALA A 117 -16.21 3.98 11.90
CA ALA A 117 -17.58 3.49 12.00
C ALA A 117 -18.02 2.69 10.75
N ALA A 118 -17.68 3.19 9.55
CA ALA A 118 -18.04 2.52 8.31
C ALA A 118 -17.28 1.19 8.13
N LEU A 119 -15.99 1.16 8.49
CA LEU A 119 -15.20 -0.07 8.35
C LEU A 119 -15.55 -1.10 9.45
N ASP A 120 -15.92 -0.63 10.66
CA ASP A 120 -16.36 -1.52 11.74
C ASP A 120 -17.61 -2.31 11.37
N ALA A 121 -18.57 -1.69 10.71
CA ALA A 121 -19.79 -2.34 10.22
C ALA A 121 -19.48 -3.52 9.25
N GLY A 122 -18.43 -3.41 8.45
CA GLY A 122 -18.00 -4.51 7.58
C GLY A 122 -17.49 -5.75 8.32
N PHE A 123 -17.18 -5.63 9.62
CA PHE A 123 -16.75 -6.76 10.46
C PHE A 123 -17.87 -7.38 11.29
N GLU A 124 -19.14 -7.07 11.04
CA GLU A 124 -20.26 -7.77 11.68
C GLU A 124 -20.31 -9.25 11.29
N ASP A 125 -19.94 -9.57 10.05
CA ASP A 125 -19.75 -10.94 9.60
C ASP A 125 -18.41 -11.50 10.11
N PRO A 126 -18.40 -12.58 10.92
CA PRO A 126 -17.19 -13.18 11.46
C PRO A 126 -16.25 -13.75 10.40
N ASP A 127 -16.75 -14.09 9.21
CA ASP A 127 -15.95 -14.64 8.11
C ASP A 127 -15.20 -13.55 7.34
N VAL A 128 -15.54 -12.27 7.55
CA VAL A 128 -14.80 -11.13 7.02
C VAL A 128 -13.54 -10.89 7.82
N GLY A 129 -12.39 -11.13 7.23
CA GLY A 129 -11.07 -10.91 7.84
C GLY A 129 -10.45 -9.55 7.54
N ALA A 130 -10.89 -8.89 6.47
CA ALA A 130 -10.43 -7.57 6.11
C ALA A 130 -11.55 -6.72 5.51
N VAL A 131 -11.49 -5.41 5.78
CA VAL A 131 -12.41 -4.41 5.24
C VAL A 131 -11.60 -3.29 4.63
N PHE A 132 -11.93 -2.87 3.42
CA PHE A 132 -11.29 -1.71 2.82
C PHE A 132 -12.32 -0.71 2.29
N CYS A 133 -11.94 0.57 2.27
CA CYS A 133 -12.70 1.61 1.61
C CYS A 133 -11.96 2.12 0.36
N ARG A 134 -12.61 2.94 -0.43
CA ARG A 134 -11.92 3.71 -1.47
C ARG A 134 -11.01 4.75 -0.83
N TYR A 135 -9.97 5.15 -1.57
CA TYR A 135 -9.09 6.23 -1.13
C TYR A 135 -9.08 7.39 -2.12
N ILE A 136 -8.73 8.54 -1.61
CA ILE A 136 -8.46 9.75 -2.37
C ILE A 136 -6.95 9.92 -2.43
N ALA A 137 -6.39 10.05 -3.64
CA ALA A 137 -5.00 10.45 -3.81
C ALA A 137 -4.87 11.97 -3.67
N MET A 138 -3.91 12.41 -2.86
CA MET A 138 -3.65 13.82 -2.55
C MET A 138 -2.19 14.15 -2.83
N ASP A 139 -1.89 15.32 -3.39
CA ASP A 139 -0.52 15.78 -3.63
C ASP A 139 0.11 16.46 -2.39
N ASP A 140 1.36 16.90 -2.52
CA ASP A 140 2.09 17.58 -1.44
C ASP A 140 1.42 18.88 -0.99
N GLU A 141 0.67 19.56 -1.86
CA GLU A 141 -0.06 20.78 -1.58
C GLU A 141 -1.47 20.53 -0.98
N GLY A 142 -1.83 19.27 -0.75
CA GLY A 142 -3.13 18.90 -0.17
C GLY A 142 -4.30 18.88 -1.16
N ARG A 143 -4.04 18.95 -2.47
CA ARG A 143 -5.08 18.89 -3.50
C ARG A 143 -5.42 17.45 -3.87
N TRP A 144 -6.68 17.15 -3.99
CA TRP A 144 -7.14 15.85 -4.45
C TRP A 144 -6.85 15.68 -5.94
N THR A 145 -6.15 14.62 -6.29
CA THR A 145 -5.70 14.36 -7.66
C THR A 145 -6.44 13.19 -8.33
N ALA A 146 -6.93 12.25 -7.54
CA ALA A 146 -7.72 11.11 -8.01
C ALA A 146 -8.54 10.51 -6.87
N VAL A 147 -9.56 9.74 -7.24
CA VAL A 147 -10.31 8.86 -6.32
C VAL A 147 -10.16 7.44 -6.84
N ALA A 148 -9.90 6.48 -5.95
CA ALA A 148 -9.84 5.06 -6.31
C ALA A 148 -11.15 4.62 -6.99
N PRO A 149 -11.08 3.74 -8.02
CA PRO A 149 -12.28 3.26 -8.69
C PRO A 149 -13.19 2.51 -7.72
N LEU A 150 -14.47 2.38 -8.08
CA LEU A 150 -15.41 1.49 -7.41
C LEU A 150 -15.03 0.03 -7.72
N GLU A 151 -15.04 -0.82 -6.69
CA GLU A 151 -14.90 -2.27 -6.86
C GLU A 151 -16.28 -2.97 -6.88
N ALA A 152 -17.28 -2.35 -6.26
CA ALA A 152 -18.69 -2.74 -6.32
C ALA A 152 -19.58 -1.49 -6.23
N GLU A 153 -20.86 -1.61 -6.60
CA GLU A 153 -21.82 -0.49 -6.54
C GLU A 153 -22.33 -0.20 -5.13
N GLN A 154 -22.25 -1.20 -4.24
CA GLN A 154 -22.72 -1.14 -2.85
C GLN A 154 -21.65 -1.73 -1.92
N ASP A 155 -21.77 -1.39 -0.64
CA ASP A 155 -20.97 -2.01 0.41
C ASP A 155 -21.26 -3.49 0.49
N GLY A 156 -20.24 -4.33 0.67
CA GLY A 156 -20.41 -5.77 0.75
C GLY A 156 -19.12 -6.56 0.51
N VAL A 157 -19.23 -7.88 0.70
CA VAL A 157 -18.19 -8.84 0.35
C VAL A 157 -18.06 -8.90 -1.17
N ILE A 158 -16.82 -8.96 -1.65
CA ILE A 158 -16.54 -9.13 -3.09
C ILE A 158 -16.10 -10.57 -3.35
N ASP A 159 -16.94 -11.36 -3.99
CA ASP A 159 -16.72 -12.79 -4.20
C ASP A 159 -15.46 -13.10 -5.04
N ASP A 160 -15.18 -12.30 -6.07
CA ASP A 160 -14.03 -12.46 -6.96
C ASP A 160 -12.82 -11.61 -6.56
N TRP A 161 -12.74 -11.17 -5.27
CA TRP A 161 -11.70 -10.24 -4.83
C TRP A 161 -10.28 -10.78 -5.02
N LEU A 162 -10.04 -12.05 -4.70
CA LEU A 162 -8.74 -12.66 -4.92
C LEU A 162 -8.28 -12.54 -6.38
N GLU A 163 -9.16 -12.79 -7.33
CA GLU A 163 -8.81 -12.66 -8.76
C GLU A 163 -8.50 -11.21 -9.16
N ARG A 164 -9.24 -10.25 -8.60
CA ARG A 164 -9.02 -8.82 -8.88
C ARG A 164 -7.71 -8.33 -8.32
N ILE A 165 -7.45 -8.59 -7.05
CA ILE A 165 -6.24 -8.13 -6.37
C ILE A 165 -4.98 -8.86 -6.88
N ALA A 166 -5.10 -10.14 -7.28
CA ALA A 166 -4.01 -10.89 -7.86
C ALA A 166 -3.50 -10.30 -9.19
N ARG A 167 -4.38 -9.67 -9.98
CA ARG A 167 -4.01 -9.04 -11.27
C ARG A 167 -3.33 -7.69 -11.11
N TRP A 168 -3.69 -6.94 -10.06
CA TRP A 168 -3.17 -5.60 -9.81
C TRP A 168 -3.48 -5.13 -8.41
N GLN A 169 -2.53 -4.40 -7.80
CA GLN A 169 -2.78 -3.70 -6.52
C GLN A 169 -3.90 -2.67 -6.68
N ARG A 170 -4.90 -2.76 -5.81
CA ARG A 170 -6.12 -1.95 -5.88
C ARG A 170 -6.36 -1.09 -4.65
N VAL A 171 -5.74 -1.45 -3.52
CA VAL A 171 -5.96 -0.83 -2.22
C VAL A 171 -4.64 -0.34 -1.66
N GLN A 172 -4.58 0.92 -1.27
CA GLN A 172 -3.46 1.50 -0.53
C GLN A 172 -3.60 1.19 0.96
N THR A 173 -2.49 1.04 1.65
CA THR A 173 -2.42 0.65 3.07
C THR A 173 -3.38 1.46 3.97
N PRO A 174 -3.48 2.81 3.90
CA PRO A 174 -4.38 3.58 4.77
C PRO A 174 -5.87 3.31 4.55
N ALA A 175 -6.24 2.61 3.48
CA ALA A 175 -7.63 2.28 3.20
C ALA A 175 -8.03 0.88 3.69
N MET A 176 -7.09 0.08 4.22
CA MET A 176 -7.29 -1.31 4.62
C MET A 176 -7.27 -1.46 6.15
N THR A 177 -8.23 -2.20 6.67
CA THR A 177 -8.27 -2.66 8.06
C THR A 177 -8.39 -4.17 8.10
N VAL A 178 -7.77 -4.83 9.07
CA VAL A 178 -7.67 -6.29 9.11
C VAL A 178 -7.91 -6.79 10.54
N ARG A 179 -8.62 -7.90 10.70
CA ARG A 179 -8.67 -8.58 12.00
C ARG A 179 -7.26 -9.00 12.42
N ARG A 180 -6.87 -8.72 13.64
CA ARG A 180 -5.54 -9.08 14.13
C ARG A 180 -5.30 -10.59 14.05
N THR A 181 -6.32 -11.40 14.24
CA THR A 181 -6.26 -12.87 14.13
C THR A 181 -5.81 -13.34 12.74
N VAL A 182 -6.10 -12.58 11.69
CA VAL A 182 -5.63 -12.88 10.32
C VAL A 182 -4.11 -12.72 10.24
N TYR A 183 -3.54 -11.68 10.82
CA TYR A 183 -2.08 -11.53 10.91
C TYR A 183 -1.44 -12.60 11.80
N GLU A 184 -2.11 -13.02 12.89
CA GLU A 184 -1.64 -14.11 13.75
C GLU A 184 -1.55 -15.45 12.99
N GLN A 185 -2.47 -15.68 12.06
CA GLN A 185 -2.52 -16.89 11.23
C GLN A 185 -1.55 -16.85 10.06
N LEU A 186 -1.50 -15.70 9.36
CA LEU A 186 -0.78 -15.58 8.09
C LEU A 186 0.64 -15.02 8.24
N GLY A 187 0.98 -14.47 9.41
CA GLY A 187 2.24 -13.76 9.65
C GLY A 187 2.22 -12.31 9.15
N GLY A 188 3.31 -11.60 9.38
CA GLY A 188 3.51 -10.21 8.99
C GLY A 188 3.78 -9.99 7.51
N PHE A 189 4.17 -8.76 7.17
CA PHE A 189 4.57 -8.36 5.82
C PHE A 189 5.86 -9.06 5.39
N ASP A 190 5.92 -9.49 4.13
CA ASP A 190 7.06 -10.19 3.55
C ASP A 190 8.15 -9.18 3.14
N ASP A 191 9.33 -9.27 3.73
CA ASP A 191 10.46 -8.36 3.49
C ASP A 191 11.04 -8.45 2.08
N ARG A 192 10.74 -9.52 1.34
CA ARG A 192 11.17 -9.72 -0.05
C ARG A 192 10.37 -8.90 -1.05
N ALA A 193 9.19 -8.40 -0.66
CA ALA A 193 8.27 -7.70 -1.56
C ALA A 193 8.76 -6.29 -1.97
N GLY A 194 9.74 -5.72 -1.24
CA GLY A 194 10.29 -4.39 -1.51
C GLY A 194 9.33 -3.29 -1.08
N ASP A 195 8.93 -2.40 -2.03
CA ASP A 195 7.99 -1.31 -1.82
C ASP A 195 6.54 -1.66 -2.27
N ALA A 196 6.22 -2.95 -2.36
CA ALA A 196 4.90 -3.45 -2.74
C ALA A 196 4.45 -4.59 -1.79
N GLU A 197 4.91 -4.56 -0.54
CA GLU A 197 4.62 -5.53 0.51
C GLU A 197 3.13 -5.54 0.89
N ASP A 198 2.45 -4.42 0.73
CA ASP A 198 1.01 -4.30 0.92
C ASP A 198 0.24 -5.14 -0.11
N TRP A 199 0.67 -5.13 -1.39
CA TRP A 199 0.03 -5.94 -2.42
C TRP A 199 0.18 -7.44 -2.16
N GLU A 200 1.35 -7.88 -1.69
CA GLU A 200 1.58 -9.27 -1.27
C GLU A 200 0.64 -9.63 -0.12
N MET A 201 0.60 -8.80 0.92
CA MET A 201 -0.22 -9.03 2.09
C MET A 201 -1.71 -9.08 1.74
N TRP A 202 -2.21 -8.11 0.95
CA TRP A 202 -3.64 -8.09 0.57
C TRP A 202 -4.04 -9.26 -0.30
N THR A 203 -3.15 -9.74 -1.19
CA THR A 203 -3.42 -10.96 -1.98
C THR A 203 -3.45 -12.20 -1.09
N ARG A 204 -2.53 -12.33 -0.15
CA ARG A 204 -2.48 -13.42 0.82
C ARG A 204 -3.71 -13.44 1.73
N ILE A 205 -4.16 -12.30 2.22
CA ILE A 205 -5.39 -12.17 3.00
C ILE A 205 -6.60 -12.60 2.18
N ALA A 206 -6.73 -12.11 0.94
CA ALA A 206 -7.86 -12.45 0.06
C ALA A 206 -7.95 -13.95 -0.27
N ALA A 207 -6.82 -14.68 -0.20
CA ALA A 207 -6.80 -16.13 -0.40
C ALA A 207 -7.31 -16.94 0.80
N HIS A 208 -7.49 -16.32 1.98
CA HIS A 208 -7.77 -17.03 3.23
C HIS A 208 -9.02 -16.54 3.96
N THR A 209 -9.58 -15.40 3.57
CA THR A 209 -10.75 -14.82 4.25
C THR A 209 -11.58 -13.95 3.30
N HIS A 210 -12.83 -13.70 3.65
CA HIS A 210 -13.65 -12.74 2.93
C HIS A 210 -13.11 -11.32 3.12
N VAL A 211 -13.24 -10.52 2.07
CA VAL A 211 -12.86 -9.10 2.06
C VAL A 211 -14.08 -8.27 1.72
N PHE A 212 -14.40 -7.33 2.62
CA PHE A 212 -15.55 -6.45 2.50
C PHE A 212 -15.10 -5.09 1.94
N HIS A 213 -15.88 -4.52 1.04
CA HIS A 213 -15.67 -3.24 0.42
C HIS A 213 -16.69 -2.20 0.90
N VAL A 214 -16.18 -1.03 1.32
CA VAL A 214 -16.96 0.18 1.60
C VAL A 214 -16.81 1.12 0.42
N VAL A 215 -17.90 1.51 -0.21
CA VAL A 215 -17.89 2.32 -1.45
C VAL A 215 -17.48 3.79 -1.20
N GLU A 216 -17.61 4.28 0.03
CA GLU A 216 -17.25 5.65 0.36
C GLU A 216 -15.72 5.85 0.38
N PRO A 217 -15.18 6.96 -0.19
CA PRO A 217 -13.75 7.27 -0.15
C PRO A 217 -13.40 7.91 1.19
N LEU A 218 -13.01 7.08 2.18
CA LEU A 218 -12.76 7.50 3.56
C LEU A 218 -11.28 7.58 3.94
N ALA A 219 -10.38 7.00 3.16
CA ALA A 219 -8.94 7.15 3.32
C ALA A 219 -8.38 8.22 2.38
N VAL A 220 -7.31 8.88 2.79
CA VAL A 220 -6.57 9.85 1.96
C VAL A 220 -5.11 9.42 1.91
N TYR A 221 -4.66 9.05 0.72
CA TYR A 221 -3.30 8.63 0.43
C TYR A 221 -2.50 9.78 -0.18
N ARG A 222 -1.38 10.16 0.46
CA ARG A 222 -0.53 11.25 0.01
C ARG A 222 0.55 10.78 -0.94
N VAL A 223 0.60 11.39 -2.12
CA VAL A 223 1.62 11.15 -3.13
C VAL A 223 2.72 12.22 -2.99
N ARG A 224 3.79 11.91 -2.25
CA ARG A 224 4.90 12.85 -1.99
C ARG A 224 5.98 12.79 -3.07
N SER A 225 6.62 13.95 -3.27
CA SER A 225 7.81 14.07 -4.14
C SER A 225 9.02 13.30 -3.59
N GLY A 226 9.15 13.14 -2.28
CA GLY A 226 10.23 12.43 -1.58
C GLY A 226 9.90 11.00 -1.13
N SER A 227 8.78 10.40 -1.58
CA SER A 227 8.41 9.05 -1.16
C SER A 227 9.34 7.95 -1.72
N LEU A 228 9.44 6.82 -0.99
CA LEU A 228 10.17 5.61 -1.45
C LEU A 228 9.73 5.19 -2.85
N SER A 229 8.42 5.18 -3.10
CA SER A 229 7.83 4.79 -4.38
C SER A 229 8.28 5.69 -5.54
N ARG A 230 8.59 6.97 -5.31
CA ARG A 230 9.08 7.86 -6.36
C ARG A 230 10.55 7.60 -6.71
N GLY A 231 11.39 7.28 -5.72
CA GLY A 231 12.79 6.91 -5.95
C GLY A 231 12.93 5.64 -6.78
N THR A 232 12.10 4.63 -6.49
CA THR A 232 12.10 3.36 -7.23
C THR A 232 11.56 3.52 -8.66
N LEU A 233 10.65 4.46 -8.89
CA LEU A 233 10.09 4.75 -10.21
C LEU A 233 11.13 5.28 -11.19
N GLN A 234 12.07 6.11 -10.75
CA GLN A 234 13.11 6.67 -11.61
C GLN A 234 14.08 5.60 -12.14
N THR A 235 14.35 4.58 -11.35
CA THR A 235 15.29 3.49 -11.67
C THR A 235 14.63 2.28 -12.33
N GLY A 236 13.28 2.19 -12.33
CA GLY A 236 12.53 1.01 -12.75
C GLY A 236 12.41 -0.08 -11.67
N ARG A 237 13.02 0.10 -10.48
CA ARG A 237 12.95 -0.88 -9.38
C ARG A 237 11.53 -1.15 -8.90
N ASN A 238 10.64 -0.18 -9.02
CA ASN A 238 9.21 -0.39 -8.75
C ASN A 238 8.61 -1.51 -9.61
N VAL A 239 9.00 -1.64 -10.89
CA VAL A 239 8.52 -2.70 -11.79
C VAL A 239 9.14 -4.05 -11.40
N GLU A 240 10.42 -4.04 -11.01
CA GLU A 240 11.11 -5.23 -10.50
C GLU A 240 10.44 -5.74 -9.20
N ASN A 241 10.14 -4.85 -8.26
CA ASN A 241 9.45 -5.19 -7.01
C ASN A 241 8.05 -5.76 -7.28
N LEU A 242 7.25 -5.13 -8.15
CA LEU A 242 5.94 -5.66 -8.55
C LEU A 242 6.05 -7.06 -9.20
N ARG A 243 7.03 -7.29 -10.07
CA ARG A 243 7.28 -8.62 -10.65
C ARG A 243 7.62 -9.66 -9.58
N ARG A 244 8.43 -9.28 -8.59
CA ARG A 244 8.76 -10.14 -7.45
C ARG A 244 7.52 -10.48 -6.61
N VAL A 245 6.66 -9.51 -6.36
CA VAL A 245 5.39 -9.73 -5.64
C VAL A 245 4.49 -10.71 -6.40
N VAL A 246 4.42 -10.61 -7.73
CA VAL A 246 3.66 -11.59 -8.53
C VAL A 246 4.16 -13.02 -8.29
N GLU A 247 5.48 -13.23 -8.21
CA GLU A 247 6.04 -14.55 -7.90
C GLU A 247 5.72 -14.99 -6.46
N LEU A 248 5.79 -14.08 -5.48
CA LEU A 248 5.44 -14.37 -4.09
C LEU A 248 3.95 -14.71 -3.93
N ASN A 249 3.09 -14.05 -4.69
CA ASN A 249 1.65 -14.26 -4.67
C ASN A 249 1.24 -15.62 -5.24
N ARG A 250 2.06 -16.26 -6.07
CA ARG A 250 1.76 -17.56 -6.70
C ARG A 250 1.33 -18.62 -5.68
N ASP A 251 1.95 -18.61 -4.50
CA ASP A 251 1.65 -19.59 -3.45
C ASP A 251 0.23 -19.41 -2.87
N SER A 252 -0.31 -18.20 -2.95
CA SER A 252 -1.66 -17.85 -2.48
C SER A 252 -2.75 -18.05 -3.55
N LEU A 253 -2.37 -18.33 -4.81
CA LEU A 253 -3.34 -18.46 -5.90
C LEU A 253 -3.83 -19.90 -6.08
N PRO A 254 -5.12 -20.10 -6.44
CA PRO A 254 -5.67 -21.42 -6.78
C PRO A 254 -4.83 -22.07 -7.88
N SER A 255 -4.52 -23.37 -7.71
CA SER A 255 -3.60 -24.10 -8.60
C SER A 255 -4.04 -24.13 -10.07
N ASP A 256 -5.34 -24.16 -10.32
CA ASP A 256 -5.96 -24.18 -11.65
C ASP A 256 -5.97 -22.80 -12.35
N ARG A 257 -5.87 -21.70 -11.58
CA ARG A 257 -5.88 -20.32 -12.09
C ARG A 257 -4.53 -19.61 -11.99
N ARG A 258 -3.59 -20.20 -11.25
CA ARG A 258 -2.30 -19.60 -10.88
C ARG A 258 -1.53 -19.03 -12.06
N ASP A 259 -1.32 -19.84 -13.09
CA ASP A 259 -0.51 -19.42 -14.25
C ASP A 259 -1.21 -18.34 -15.09
N GLU A 260 -2.52 -18.45 -15.22
CA GLU A 260 -3.33 -17.43 -15.93
C GLU A 260 -3.27 -16.08 -15.20
N LEU A 261 -3.56 -16.06 -13.90
CA LEU A 261 -3.54 -14.83 -13.08
C LEU A 261 -2.14 -14.21 -13.03
N THR A 262 -1.09 -15.04 -12.88
CA THR A 262 0.31 -14.61 -12.94
C THR A 262 0.61 -13.92 -14.27
N LYS A 263 0.25 -14.53 -15.40
CA LYS A 263 0.46 -13.97 -16.73
C LYS A 263 -0.28 -12.64 -16.91
N GLN A 264 -1.54 -12.56 -16.46
CA GLN A 264 -2.34 -11.34 -16.52
C GLN A 264 -1.72 -10.22 -15.69
N ALA A 265 -1.26 -10.52 -14.45
CA ALA A 265 -0.58 -9.55 -13.59
C ALA A 265 0.69 -8.99 -14.25
N LEU A 266 1.55 -9.86 -14.77
CA LEU A 266 2.78 -9.45 -15.45
C LEU A 266 2.49 -8.56 -16.68
N GLU A 267 1.43 -8.87 -17.44
CA GLU A 267 1.01 -8.04 -18.57
C GLU A 267 0.53 -6.65 -18.12
N VAL A 268 -0.32 -6.57 -17.10
CA VAL A 268 -0.81 -5.30 -16.51
C VAL A 268 0.35 -4.45 -16.01
N ILE A 269 1.32 -5.05 -15.32
CA ILE A 269 2.52 -4.36 -14.84
C ILE A 269 3.30 -3.78 -16.00
N ALA A 270 3.57 -4.58 -17.04
CA ALA A 270 4.33 -4.14 -18.22
C ALA A 270 3.63 -3.00 -18.96
N LEU A 271 2.32 -3.09 -19.19
CA LEU A 271 1.53 -2.04 -19.84
C LEU A 271 1.53 -0.75 -19.01
N THR A 272 1.42 -0.87 -17.69
CA THR A 272 1.47 0.27 -16.75
C THR A 272 2.84 0.94 -16.78
N ALA A 273 3.93 0.17 -16.80
CA ALA A 273 5.28 0.68 -16.92
C ALA A 273 5.49 1.44 -18.25
N LEU A 274 4.98 0.95 -19.39
CA LEU A 274 5.02 1.65 -20.66
C LEU A 274 4.19 2.95 -20.65
N LYS A 275 3.02 2.95 -19.98
CA LYS A 275 2.22 4.16 -19.79
C LYS A 275 2.98 5.21 -18.96
N ARG A 276 3.68 4.79 -17.90
CA ARG A 276 4.57 5.65 -17.10
C ARG A 276 5.75 6.17 -17.92
N ALA A 277 6.43 5.31 -18.70
CA ALA A 277 7.50 5.71 -19.60
C ALA A 277 7.06 6.82 -20.58
N ARG A 278 5.86 6.73 -21.16
CA ARG A 278 5.30 7.76 -22.02
C ARG A 278 5.10 9.09 -21.29
N ARG A 279 4.60 9.08 -20.03
CA ARG A 279 4.44 10.30 -19.21
C ARG A 279 5.79 10.94 -18.88
N LEU A 280 6.78 10.13 -18.46
CA LEU A 280 8.15 10.58 -18.16
C LEU A 280 8.82 11.20 -19.39
N LEU A 281 8.67 10.60 -20.55
CA LEU A 281 9.11 11.21 -21.82
C LEU A 281 8.41 12.55 -22.08
N GLY A 282 7.13 12.66 -21.73
CA GLY A 282 6.36 13.91 -21.81
C GLY A 282 6.93 15.00 -20.92
N ALA A 283 7.36 14.63 -19.73
CA ALA A 283 7.98 15.50 -18.72
C ALA A 283 9.48 15.78 -18.97
N GLY A 284 10.10 15.17 -20.02
CA GLY A 284 11.51 15.36 -20.32
C GLY A 284 12.48 14.39 -19.65
N ASP A 285 11.99 13.54 -18.73
CA ASP A 285 12.81 12.55 -18.00
C ASP A 285 13.02 11.30 -18.87
N ARG A 286 14.06 11.37 -19.72
CA ARG A 286 14.36 10.31 -20.70
C ARG A 286 14.96 9.07 -20.04
N ASP A 287 15.71 9.24 -18.97
CA ASP A 287 16.42 8.11 -18.34
C ASP A 287 15.45 7.25 -17.53
N ALA A 288 14.58 7.86 -16.72
CA ALA A 288 13.50 7.14 -16.05
C ALA A 288 12.53 6.48 -17.06
N ALA A 289 12.22 7.16 -18.17
CA ALA A 289 11.39 6.57 -19.23
C ALA A 289 12.02 5.32 -19.87
N ARG A 290 13.34 5.33 -20.10
CA ARG A 290 14.08 4.16 -20.60
C ARG A 290 14.10 3.02 -19.60
N ALA A 291 14.32 3.34 -18.31
CA ALA A 291 14.31 2.35 -17.24
C ALA A 291 12.93 1.64 -17.17
N GLN A 292 11.84 2.39 -17.14
CA GLN A 292 10.48 1.83 -17.14
C GLN A 292 10.20 0.99 -18.37
N ALA A 293 10.58 1.45 -19.57
CA ALA A 293 10.35 0.72 -20.82
C ALA A 293 11.19 -0.58 -20.91
N ARG A 294 12.41 -0.57 -20.37
CA ARG A 294 13.26 -1.77 -20.27
C ARG A 294 12.62 -2.81 -19.35
N GLU A 295 12.26 -2.41 -18.15
CA GLU A 295 11.66 -3.33 -17.17
C GLU A 295 10.31 -3.90 -17.66
N ALA A 296 9.51 -3.10 -18.39
CA ALA A 296 8.28 -3.61 -18.99
C ALA A 296 8.52 -4.82 -19.90
N LEU A 297 9.58 -4.82 -20.71
CA LEU A 297 9.92 -5.93 -21.61
C LEU A 297 10.54 -7.14 -20.91
N LEU A 298 11.17 -6.93 -19.77
CA LEU A 298 11.65 -8.01 -18.91
C LEU A 298 10.47 -8.68 -18.20
N THR A 299 9.37 -7.93 -18.00
CA THR A 299 8.18 -8.38 -17.28
C THR A 299 7.24 -9.17 -18.19
N SER A 300 6.91 -8.66 -19.39
CA SER A 300 6.04 -9.36 -20.34
C SER A 300 6.39 -9.04 -21.80
N ARG A 301 6.21 -10.04 -22.67
CA ARG A 301 6.35 -9.91 -24.12
C ARG A 301 5.05 -10.25 -24.84
N SER A 302 3.91 -10.03 -24.20
CA SER A 302 2.62 -10.24 -24.85
C SER A 302 2.46 -9.34 -26.07
N PRO A 303 1.60 -9.70 -27.04
CA PRO A 303 1.35 -8.88 -28.23
C PRO A 303 0.98 -7.42 -27.86
N ALA A 304 0.15 -7.21 -26.83
CA ALA A 304 -0.24 -5.88 -26.36
C ALA A 304 0.94 -5.06 -25.84
N VAL A 305 1.87 -5.68 -25.11
CA VAL A 305 3.08 -5.02 -24.60
C VAL A 305 4.01 -4.65 -25.75
N LEU A 306 4.21 -5.53 -26.73
CA LEU A 306 5.06 -5.28 -27.91
C LEU A 306 4.49 -4.15 -28.78
N GLU A 307 3.19 -4.12 -29.01
CA GLU A 307 2.49 -3.04 -29.72
C GLU A 307 2.68 -1.70 -29.02
N ARG A 308 2.40 -1.64 -27.72
CA ARG A 308 2.56 -0.41 -26.92
C ARG A 308 4.00 0.09 -26.89
N ARG A 309 4.98 -0.82 -26.89
CA ARG A 309 6.39 -0.47 -27.03
C ARG A 309 6.71 0.14 -28.39
N ALA A 310 6.19 -0.43 -29.48
CA ALA A 310 6.38 0.09 -30.84
C ALA A 310 5.83 1.52 -30.96
N GLU A 311 4.64 1.78 -30.40
CA GLU A 311 4.07 3.13 -30.33
C GLU A 311 5.01 4.11 -29.59
N LEU A 312 5.56 3.68 -28.44
CA LEU A 312 6.48 4.50 -27.66
C LEU A 312 7.76 4.81 -28.43
N ALA A 313 8.31 3.83 -29.15
CA ALA A 313 9.49 4.02 -30.00
C ALA A 313 9.22 5.00 -31.15
N ALA A 314 8.05 4.93 -31.80
CA ALA A 314 7.63 5.87 -32.82
C ALA A 314 7.53 7.32 -32.30
N ILE A 315 7.00 7.51 -31.08
CA ILE A 315 6.95 8.84 -30.43
C ILE A 315 8.37 9.39 -30.21
N VAL A 316 9.30 8.56 -29.74
CA VAL A 316 10.70 8.96 -29.51
C VAL A 316 11.37 9.37 -30.82
N ALA A 317 11.25 8.56 -31.88
CA ALA A 317 11.82 8.83 -33.22
C ALA A 317 11.29 10.15 -33.80
N ARG A 318 9.96 10.36 -33.74
CA ARG A 318 9.34 11.60 -34.22
C ARG A 318 9.85 12.84 -33.48
N ARG A 319 10.01 12.77 -32.15
CA ARG A 319 10.57 13.90 -31.36
C ARG A 319 12.01 14.20 -31.74
N SER A 320 12.84 13.17 -31.95
CA SER A 320 14.23 13.34 -32.35
C SER A 320 14.35 14.02 -33.74
N ILE A 321 13.51 13.63 -34.69
CA ILE A 321 13.45 14.26 -36.03
C ILE A 321 13.04 15.75 -35.92
N LEU A 322 12.00 16.05 -35.12
CA LEU A 322 11.52 17.43 -34.96
C LEU A 322 12.57 18.31 -34.25
N GLN A 323 13.35 17.77 -33.31
CA GLN A 323 14.46 18.48 -32.68
C GLN A 323 15.58 18.76 -33.68
N ALA A 324 15.95 17.79 -34.50
CA ALA A 324 16.97 17.96 -35.54
C ALA A 324 16.57 19.01 -36.62
N LEU A 325 15.27 19.09 -36.96
CA LEU A 325 14.74 20.09 -37.87
C LEU A 325 14.66 21.51 -37.31
N ARG A 326 14.56 21.68 -35.98
CA ARG A 326 14.55 23.00 -35.33
C ARG A 326 15.95 23.57 -35.06
N LEU A 327 16.99 22.78 -35.23
CA LEU A 327 18.39 23.16 -35.08
C LEU A 327 19.06 23.52 -36.44
N ARG A 328 18.30 23.47 -37.51
CA ARG A 328 18.67 24.00 -38.85
C ARG A 328 17.86 25.26 -39.16
#